data_856a2268dc7efe951b2232e24fa77445
#
_entry.id   856a2268dc7efe951b2232e24fa77445
#
_cell.length_a   1.000
_cell.length_b   1.000
_cell.length_c   1.000
_cell.angle_alpha   90.00
_cell.angle_beta   90.00
_cell.angle_gamma   90.00
#
_symmetry.space_group_name_H-M   'P 1'
#
loop_
_entity.id
_entity.type
_entity.pdbx_description
1 polymer ?
#
loop_
_entity_poly.entity_id
_entity_poly.type
_entity_poly.pdbx_seq_one_letter_code
_entity_poly.pdbx_strand_id
1 'polypeptide(L)'
;KKFMHNRKAVIGLIIVCFLVLAVILIPIFMKLDPYTTDRAVGFNKAPCSGHPLGTDDVGRDLFARLLYGGRVSIAVGVASMMLQILIGVTIGVIAGYFGGLIDKIIMRIVDIIMCFPFFVIAIALAAVIGGSITNLVLIIGMLMWPVITRIVRGEVLVTKQNEYILAAKALGFNTFEIIIHHIIPNIISAILVSSTLCIAQGILMEATLSFLGLGVNPPTPSWGNMLVAAQNMSVLSHKWWMWIPAGMSVVLIVLS
;
A
#
# COMPACT_ATOMS: atom_id res chain seq x y z
N LYS A 1 10.73 -13.89 -20.79
CA LYS A 1 12.14 -14.39 -20.74
C LYS A 1 13.11 -13.42 -20.04
N LYS A 2 13.09 -12.10 -20.28
CA LYS A 2 13.98 -11.12 -19.62
C LYS A 2 13.80 -11.04 -18.09
N PHE A 3 12.56 -11.15 -17.59
CA PHE A 3 12.25 -11.12 -16.16
C PHE A 3 12.89 -12.29 -15.38
N MET A 4 12.84 -13.51 -15.91
CA MET A 4 13.42 -14.70 -15.26
C MET A 4 14.96 -14.69 -15.20
N HIS A 5 15.62 -13.83 -15.97
CA HIS A 5 17.07 -13.62 -15.90
C HIS A 5 17.47 -12.63 -14.78
N ASN A 6 16.53 -11.84 -14.27
CA ASN A 6 16.80 -10.92 -13.17
C ASN A 6 16.56 -11.64 -11.83
N ARG A 7 17.62 -12.22 -11.25
CA ARG A 7 17.54 -12.97 -9.99
C ARG A 7 16.90 -12.18 -8.85
N LYS A 8 17.16 -10.87 -8.75
CA LYS A 8 16.58 -10.01 -7.70
C LYS A 8 15.06 -9.90 -7.84
N ALA A 9 14.56 -9.69 -9.06
CA ALA A 9 13.13 -9.60 -9.33
C ALA A 9 12.40 -10.94 -9.06
N VAL A 10 13.05 -12.07 -9.38
CA VAL A 10 12.49 -13.39 -9.10
C VAL A 10 12.43 -13.65 -7.59
N ILE A 11 13.49 -13.32 -6.85
CA ILE A 11 13.51 -13.46 -5.38
C ILE A 11 12.42 -12.59 -4.75
N GLY A 12 12.30 -11.32 -5.15
CA GLY A 12 11.24 -10.43 -4.67
C GLY A 12 9.84 -11.00 -4.90
N LEU A 13 9.57 -11.47 -6.14
CA LEU A 13 8.29 -12.10 -6.47
C LEU A 13 8.00 -13.33 -5.59
N ILE A 14 9.00 -14.19 -5.36
CA ILE A 14 8.85 -15.38 -4.49
C ILE A 14 8.51 -14.94 -3.06
N ILE A 15 9.19 -13.94 -2.53
CA ILE A 15 8.93 -13.41 -1.17
C ILE A 15 7.50 -12.88 -1.06
N VAL A 16 7.08 -12.02 -2.01
CA VAL A 16 5.69 -11.48 -2.02
C VAL A 16 4.67 -12.60 -2.12
N CYS A 17 4.84 -13.52 -3.07
CA CYS A 17 3.91 -14.65 -3.24
C CYS A 17 3.85 -15.51 -1.96
N PHE A 18 4.99 -15.82 -1.37
CA PHE A 18 5.05 -16.59 -0.12
C PHE A 18 4.32 -15.87 1.02
N LEU A 19 4.59 -14.57 1.24
CA LEU A 19 3.93 -13.80 2.29
C LEU A 19 2.42 -13.70 2.06
N VAL A 20 1.97 -13.39 0.85
CA VAL A 20 0.55 -13.29 0.51
C VAL A 20 -0.16 -14.64 0.70
N LEU A 21 0.45 -15.72 0.21
CA LEU A 21 -0.11 -17.07 0.39
C LEU A 21 -0.14 -17.49 1.86
N ALA A 22 0.93 -17.22 2.62
CA ALA A 22 0.99 -17.52 4.05
C ALA A 22 -0.13 -16.79 4.82
N VAL A 23 -0.29 -15.50 4.58
CA VAL A 23 -1.30 -14.63 5.22
C VAL A 23 -2.73 -15.08 4.87
N ILE A 24 -2.97 -15.60 3.66
CA ILE A 24 -4.30 -16.05 3.24
C ILE A 24 -4.57 -17.49 3.67
N LEU A 25 -3.65 -18.41 3.41
CA LEU A 25 -3.90 -19.84 3.54
C LEU A 25 -3.73 -20.37 4.98
N ILE A 26 -2.66 -19.98 5.66
CA ILE A 26 -2.36 -20.53 7.00
C ILE A 26 -3.50 -20.31 8.00
N PRO A 27 -4.12 -19.11 8.13
CA PRO A 27 -5.22 -18.93 9.06
C PRO A 27 -6.44 -19.80 8.76
N ILE A 28 -6.67 -20.12 7.47
CA ILE A 28 -7.80 -20.97 7.05
C ILE A 28 -7.55 -22.43 7.45
N PHE A 29 -6.34 -22.96 7.17
CA PHE A 29 -6.02 -24.36 7.47
C PHE A 29 -5.86 -24.62 8.97
N MET A 30 -5.25 -23.69 9.70
CA MET A 30 -5.01 -23.83 11.14
C MET A 30 -6.16 -23.34 12.01
N LYS A 31 -7.24 -22.77 11.41
CA LYS A 31 -8.40 -22.18 12.13
C LYS A 31 -7.97 -21.24 13.26
N LEU A 32 -6.98 -20.41 12.98
CA LEU A 32 -6.43 -19.46 13.95
C LEU A 32 -7.45 -18.38 14.29
N ASP A 33 -7.48 -17.95 15.56
CA ASP A 33 -8.29 -16.82 16.03
C ASP A 33 -7.36 -15.72 16.58
N PRO A 34 -7.34 -14.51 15.98
CA PRO A 34 -6.51 -13.40 16.45
C PRO A 34 -7.12 -12.62 17.63
N TYR A 35 -8.34 -12.96 18.06
CA TYR A 35 -9.10 -12.20 19.06
C TYR A 35 -9.18 -12.88 20.42
N THR A 36 -9.15 -14.21 20.46
CA THR A 36 -9.28 -14.99 21.69
C THR A 36 -8.07 -14.76 22.59
N THR A 37 -8.35 -14.50 23.86
CA THR A 37 -7.35 -14.34 24.93
C THR A 37 -7.16 -15.66 25.67
N ASP A 38 -5.95 -16.19 25.69
CA ASP A 38 -5.58 -17.35 26.50
C ASP A 38 -5.03 -16.94 27.85
N ARG A 39 -5.91 -16.91 28.85
CA ARG A 39 -5.56 -16.55 30.23
C ARG A 39 -4.70 -17.61 30.92
N ALA A 40 -4.75 -18.86 30.48
CA ALA A 40 -3.97 -19.94 31.08
C ALA A 40 -2.48 -19.82 30.73
N VAL A 41 -2.17 -19.39 29.50
CA VAL A 41 -0.80 -19.11 29.06
C VAL A 41 -0.28 -17.80 29.64
N GLY A 42 -1.14 -16.79 29.76
CA GLY A 42 -0.83 -15.48 30.34
C GLY A 42 -0.40 -14.42 29.32
N PHE A 43 -0.03 -13.25 29.83
CA PHE A 43 0.25 -12.04 29.06
C PHE A 43 1.73 -11.90 28.74
N ASN A 44 2.06 -11.36 27.56
CA ASN A 44 3.44 -11.09 27.13
C ASN A 44 4.38 -12.31 27.22
N LYS A 45 3.87 -13.52 27.03
CA LYS A 45 4.66 -14.74 27.08
C LYS A 45 5.55 -14.88 25.84
N ALA A 46 6.77 -15.35 26.08
CA ALA A 46 7.68 -15.74 25.00
C ALA A 46 7.10 -16.93 24.20
N PRO A 47 7.61 -17.17 23.00
CA PRO A 47 7.24 -18.33 22.20
C PRO A 47 7.19 -19.63 23.02
N CYS A 48 6.06 -20.33 22.95
CA CYS A 48 5.81 -21.55 23.71
C CYS A 48 4.92 -22.53 22.93
N SER A 49 4.72 -23.73 23.47
CA SER A 49 3.84 -24.73 22.87
C SER A 49 2.41 -24.18 22.76
N GLY A 50 1.83 -24.26 21.56
CA GLY A 50 0.50 -23.68 21.25
C GLY A 50 0.54 -22.21 20.79
N HIS A 51 1.57 -21.44 21.13
CA HIS A 51 1.78 -20.06 20.67
C HIS A 51 3.18 -19.87 20.09
N PRO A 52 3.37 -20.14 18.77
CA PRO A 52 4.71 -20.15 18.13
C PRO A 52 5.47 -18.81 18.23
N LEU A 53 4.74 -17.69 18.28
CA LEU A 53 5.29 -16.35 18.49
C LEU A 53 4.94 -15.77 19.87
N GLY A 54 4.42 -16.61 20.79
CA GLY A 54 4.00 -16.14 22.11
C GLY A 54 2.70 -15.36 22.12
N THR A 55 2.47 -14.61 23.20
CA THR A 55 1.24 -13.82 23.40
C THR A 55 1.52 -12.34 23.53
N ASP A 56 0.51 -11.52 23.20
CA ASP A 56 0.56 -10.07 23.37
C ASP A 56 0.25 -9.63 24.81
N ASP A 57 0.11 -8.32 25.02
CA ASP A 57 -0.18 -7.67 26.30
C ASP A 57 -1.55 -8.02 26.89
N VAL A 58 -2.46 -8.59 26.09
CA VAL A 58 -3.79 -9.04 26.50
C VAL A 58 -3.93 -10.56 26.44
N GLY A 59 -2.85 -11.29 26.11
CA GLY A 59 -2.84 -12.75 26.06
C GLY A 59 -3.36 -13.35 24.75
N ARG A 60 -3.41 -12.59 23.65
CA ARG A 60 -3.80 -13.08 22.33
C ARG A 60 -2.62 -13.69 21.61
N ASP A 61 -2.84 -14.67 20.73
CA ASP A 61 -1.81 -15.33 19.96
C ASP A 61 -1.19 -14.38 18.92
N LEU A 62 0.11 -14.10 19.06
CA LEU A 62 0.84 -13.21 18.15
C LEU A 62 1.00 -13.80 16.75
N PHE A 63 1.09 -15.11 16.59
CA PHE A 63 1.18 -15.74 15.27
C PHE A 63 -0.13 -15.57 14.47
N ALA A 64 -1.27 -15.80 15.11
CA ALA A 64 -2.57 -15.53 14.51
C ALA A 64 -2.70 -14.04 14.14
N ARG A 65 -2.32 -13.15 15.05
CA ARG A 65 -2.37 -11.69 14.81
C ARG A 65 -1.45 -11.24 13.68
N LEU A 66 -0.27 -11.82 13.55
CA LEU A 66 0.67 -11.53 12.46
C LEU A 66 0.06 -11.84 11.09
N LEU A 67 -0.57 -13.01 10.97
CA LEU A 67 -1.19 -13.44 9.71
C LEU A 67 -2.46 -12.66 9.39
N TYR A 68 -3.37 -12.47 10.35
CA TYR A 68 -4.57 -11.65 10.13
C TYR A 68 -4.23 -10.18 9.92
N GLY A 69 -3.23 -9.66 10.65
CA GLY A 69 -2.73 -8.30 10.49
C GLY A 69 -2.14 -8.06 9.09
N GLY A 70 -1.49 -9.07 8.53
CA GLY A 70 -1.01 -9.02 7.15
C GLY A 70 -2.13 -8.88 6.12
N ARG A 71 -3.26 -9.57 6.32
CA ARG A 71 -4.45 -9.40 5.45
C ARG A 71 -4.92 -7.95 5.44
N VAL A 72 -4.98 -7.33 6.63
CA VAL A 72 -5.43 -5.94 6.77
C VAL A 72 -4.44 -4.97 6.13
N SER A 73 -3.15 -5.08 6.44
CA SER A 73 -2.12 -4.18 5.91
C SER A 73 -1.99 -4.30 4.38
N ILE A 74 -2.03 -5.52 3.83
CA ILE A 74 -2.01 -5.74 2.37
C ILE A 74 -3.30 -5.19 1.73
N ALA A 75 -4.46 -5.42 2.33
CA ALA A 75 -5.73 -4.91 1.81
C ALA A 75 -5.75 -3.38 1.77
N VAL A 76 -5.24 -2.70 2.80
CA VAL A 76 -5.10 -1.24 2.82
C VAL A 76 -4.16 -0.77 1.71
N GLY A 77 -2.98 -1.41 1.56
CA GLY A 77 -2.02 -1.06 0.51
C GLY A 77 -2.61 -1.19 -0.89
N VAL A 78 -3.26 -2.33 -1.19
CA VAL A 78 -3.88 -2.60 -2.50
C VAL A 78 -5.07 -1.67 -2.76
N ALA A 79 -5.96 -1.48 -1.79
CA ALA A 79 -7.12 -0.61 -1.97
C ALA A 79 -6.73 0.88 -2.14
N SER A 80 -5.73 1.33 -1.37
CA SER A 80 -5.19 2.69 -1.53
C SER A 80 -4.53 2.86 -2.91
N MET A 81 -3.76 1.87 -3.38
CA MET A 81 -3.18 1.88 -4.72
C MET A 81 -4.25 1.97 -5.80
N MET A 82 -5.32 1.16 -5.69
CA MET A 82 -6.42 1.21 -6.68
C MET A 82 -7.03 2.62 -6.77
N LEU A 83 -7.25 3.28 -5.64
CA LEU A 83 -7.77 4.64 -5.61
C LEU A 83 -6.79 5.66 -6.21
N GLN A 84 -5.50 5.56 -5.88
CA GLN A 84 -4.44 6.40 -6.44
C GLN A 84 -4.33 6.24 -7.97
N ILE A 85 -4.35 5.00 -8.46
CA ILE A 85 -4.26 4.71 -9.89
C ILE A 85 -5.51 5.20 -10.62
N LEU A 86 -6.69 4.94 -10.08
CA LEU A 86 -7.95 5.40 -10.70
C LEU A 86 -7.95 6.94 -10.89
N ILE A 87 -7.64 7.68 -9.85
CA ILE A 87 -7.63 9.14 -9.88
C ILE A 87 -6.43 9.64 -10.70
N GLY A 88 -5.23 9.13 -10.39
CA GLY A 88 -3.98 9.62 -10.95
C GLY A 88 -3.85 9.36 -12.45
N VAL A 89 -4.25 8.17 -12.92
CA VAL A 89 -4.25 7.85 -14.36
C VAL A 89 -5.27 8.71 -15.10
N THR A 90 -6.50 8.81 -14.60
CA THR A 90 -7.54 9.60 -15.24
C THR A 90 -7.13 11.06 -15.39
N ILE A 91 -6.70 11.69 -14.30
CA ILE A 91 -6.28 13.09 -14.30
C ILE A 91 -4.99 13.30 -15.10
N GLY A 92 -4.03 12.37 -14.98
CA GLY A 92 -2.75 12.43 -15.71
C GLY A 92 -2.92 12.31 -17.22
N VAL A 93 -3.80 11.41 -17.68
CA VAL A 93 -4.13 11.27 -19.10
C VAL A 93 -4.81 12.54 -19.62
N ILE A 94 -5.79 13.09 -18.90
CA ILE A 94 -6.46 14.34 -19.28
C ILE A 94 -5.44 15.48 -19.40
N ALA A 95 -4.60 15.69 -18.38
CA ALA A 95 -3.60 16.75 -18.39
C ALA A 95 -2.59 16.57 -19.53
N GLY A 96 -2.04 15.36 -19.70
CA GLY A 96 -1.04 15.06 -20.72
C GLY A 96 -1.56 15.16 -22.16
N TYR A 97 -2.79 14.64 -22.39
CA TYR A 97 -3.35 14.60 -23.74
C TYR A 97 -3.81 15.97 -24.22
N PHE A 98 -4.66 16.66 -23.46
CA PHE A 98 -5.23 17.95 -23.85
C PHE A 98 -4.18 19.08 -23.79
N GLY A 99 -3.32 19.08 -22.79
CA GLY A 99 -2.28 20.10 -22.66
C GLY A 99 -2.82 21.50 -22.37
N GLY A 100 -2.04 22.51 -22.74
CA GLY A 100 -2.47 23.93 -22.72
C GLY A 100 -2.97 24.40 -21.33
N LEU A 101 -4.16 25.01 -21.28
CA LEU A 101 -4.74 25.55 -20.06
C LEU A 101 -5.20 24.45 -19.08
N ILE A 102 -5.74 23.33 -19.60
CA ILE A 102 -6.19 22.20 -18.79
C ILE A 102 -5.02 21.63 -18.01
N ASP A 103 -3.91 21.37 -18.69
CA ASP A 103 -2.68 20.89 -18.07
C ASP A 103 -2.16 21.85 -17.00
N LYS A 104 -2.12 23.16 -17.30
CA LYS A 104 -1.66 24.19 -16.34
C LYS A 104 -2.52 24.20 -15.07
N ILE A 105 -3.85 24.13 -15.20
CA ILE A 105 -4.76 24.13 -14.05
C ILE A 105 -4.56 22.87 -13.21
N ILE A 106 -4.59 21.69 -13.86
CA ILE A 106 -4.42 20.41 -13.16
C ILE A 106 -3.07 20.37 -12.42
N MET A 107 -1.99 20.74 -13.09
CA MET A 107 -0.67 20.74 -12.46
C MET A 107 -0.58 21.74 -11.31
N ARG A 108 -1.26 22.88 -11.38
CA ARG A 108 -1.33 23.82 -10.26
C ARG A 108 -2.00 23.21 -9.03
N ILE A 109 -3.11 22.46 -9.23
CA ILE A 109 -3.79 21.74 -8.14
C ILE A 109 -2.89 20.65 -7.56
N VAL A 110 -2.25 19.87 -8.42
CA VAL A 110 -1.27 18.84 -8.03
C VAL A 110 -0.14 19.45 -7.20
N ASP A 111 0.42 20.59 -7.64
CA ASP A 111 1.50 21.28 -6.95
C ASP A 111 1.06 21.79 -5.57
N ILE A 112 -0.14 22.36 -5.47
CA ILE A 112 -0.70 22.83 -4.19
C ILE A 112 -0.82 21.66 -3.21
N ILE A 113 -1.40 20.52 -3.64
CA ILE A 113 -1.54 19.34 -2.77
C ILE A 113 -0.17 18.83 -2.32
N MET A 114 0.82 18.80 -3.21
CA MET A 114 2.16 18.31 -2.91
C MET A 114 3.03 19.29 -2.09
N CYS A 115 2.64 20.56 -1.96
CA CYS A 115 3.31 21.51 -1.06
C CYS A 115 3.11 21.15 0.41
N PHE A 116 2.06 20.43 0.74
CA PHE A 116 1.79 20.04 2.12
C PHE A 116 2.50 18.74 2.47
N PRO A 117 3.17 18.65 3.64
CA PRO A 117 3.74 17.40 4.11
C PRO A 117 2.64 16.35 4.30
N PHE A 118 2.77 15.20 3.63
CA PHE A 118 1.79 14.12 3.68
C PHE A 118 1.33 13.78 5.12
N PHE A 119 2.31 13.55 6.02
CA PHE A 119 2.00 13.12 7.39
C PHE A 119 1.22 14.16 8.18
N VAL A 120 1.45 15.45 7.96
CA VAL A 120 0.73 16.52 8.67
C VAL A 120 -0.76 16.46 8.34
N ILE A 121 -1.09 16.34 7.05
CA ILE A 121 -2.50 16.24 6.62
C ILE A 121 -3.09 14.88 7.03
N ALA A 122 -2.34 13.79 6.83
CA ALA A 122 -2.83 12.45 7.15
C ALA A 122 -3.15 12.30 8.65
N ILE A 123 -2.29 12.81 9.53
CA ILE A 123 -2.51 12.83 10.99
C ILE A 123 -3.72 13.68 11.34
N ALA A 124 -3.84 14.89 10.79
CA ALA A 124 -4.97 15.78 11.05
C ALA A 124 -6.30 15.14 10.60
N LEU A 125 -6.34 14.56 9.40
CA LEU A 125 -7.53 13.86 8.91
C LEU A 125 -7.86 12.63 9.76
N ALA A 126 -6.88 11.78 10.08
CA ALA A 126 -7.09 10.59 10.89
C ALA A 126 -7.58 10.93 12.31
N ALA A 127 -7.10 12.03 12.90
CA ALA A 127 -7.56 12.51 14.20
C ALA A 127 -9.04 12.97 14.19
N VAL A 128 -9.50 13.54 13.07
CA VAL A 128 -10.89 14.03 12.92
C VAL A 128 -11.85 12.92 12.54
N ILE A 129 -11.48 12.08 11.56
CA ILE A 129 -12.37 11.05 10.99
C ILE A 129 -12.35 9.76 11.81
N GLY A 130 -11.27 9.55 12.58
CA GLY A 130 -11.03 8.33 13.35
C GLY A 130 -10.31 7.23 12.56
N GLY A 131 -9.71 6.29 13.31
CA GLY A 131 -8.96 5.16 12.76
C GLY A 131 -9.89 4.05 12.29
N SER A 132 -9.90 3.76 10.99
CA SER A 132 -10.55 2.58 10.41
C SER A 132 -9.83 2.17 9.13
N ILE A 133 -10.02 0.93 8.67
CA ILE A 133 -9.46 0.44 7.42
C ILE A 133 -9.89 1.34 6.25
N THR A 134 -11.19 1.65 6.16
CA THR A 134 -11.75 2.49 5.10
C THR A 134 -11.18 3.91 5.12
N ASN A 135 -11.10 4.52 6.31
CA ASN A 135 -10.57 5.87 6.46
C ASN A 135 -9.09 5.94 6.06
N LEU A 136 -8.29 4.93 6.43
CA LEU A 136 -6.89 4.84 6.00
C LEU A 136 -6.76 4.75 4.49
N VAL A 137 -7.56 3.88 3.84
CA VAL A 137 -7.58 3.76 2.38
C VAL A 137 -7.90 5.09 1.72
N LEU A 138 -8.91 5.80 2.23
CA LEU A 138 -9.30 7.11 1.70
C LEU A 138 -8.20 8.16 1.93
N ILE A 139 -7.64 8.26 3.14
CA ILE A 139 -6.59 9.23 3.45
C ILE A 139 -5.37 8.99 2.54
N ILE A 140 -4.86 7.76 2.48
CA ILE A 140 -3.67 7.44 1.68
C ILE A 140 -3.97 7.63 0.18
N GLY A 141 -5.10 7.11 -0.30
CA GLY A 141 -5.49 7.19 -1.71
C GLY A 141 -5.71 8.62 -2.18
N MET A 142 -6.44 9.42 -1.39
CA MET A 142 -6.79 10.81 -1.73
C MET A 142 -5.64 11.81 -1.55
N LEU A 143 -4.58 11.47 -0.83
CA LEU A 143 -3.43 12.35 -0.69
C LEU A 143 -2.26 11.98 -1.63
N MET A 144 -2.17 10.74 -2.10
CA MET A 144 -1.00 10.28 -2.87
C MET A 144 -1.21 10.18 -4.39
N TRP A 145 -2.43 10.36 -4.90
CA TRP A 145 -2.72 10.37 -6.34
C TRP A 145 -1.91 11.40 -7.16
N PRO A 146 -1.48 12.58 -6.61
CA PRO A 146 -0.74 13.57 -7.38
C PRO A 146 0.58 13.04 -7.95
N VAL A 147 1.24 12.14 -7.23
CA VAL A 147 2.49 11.50 -7.70
C VAL A 147 2.24 10.70 -8.98
N ILE A 148 1.17 9.90 -9.00
CA ILE A 148 0.79 9.09 -10.16
C ILE A 148 0.37 9.98 -11.32
N THR A 149 -0.37 11.05 -11.05
CA THR A 149 -0.76 12.03 -12.08
C THR A 149 0.46 12.60 -12.81
N ARG A 150 1.52 12.97 -12.09
CA ARG A 150 2.74 13.51 -12.71
C ARG A 150 3.44 12.47 -13.60
N ILE A 151 3.54 11.21 -13.12
CA ILE A 151 4.17 10.13 -13.88
C ILE A 151 3.39 9.87 -15.17
N VAL A 152 2.08 9.64 -15.04
CA VAL A 152 1.20 9.34 -16.17
C VAL A 152 1.16 10.49 -17.17
N ARG A 153 1.06 11.73 -16.70
CA ARG A 153 1.15 12.91 -17.57
C ARG A 153 2.45 12.92 -18.37
N GLY A 154 3.59 12.65 -17.74
CA GLY A 154 4.89 12.58 -18.41
C GLY A 154 4.90 11.54 -19.53
N GLU A 155 4.44 10.33 -19.26
CA GLU A 155 4.31 9.25 -20.24
C GLU A 155 3.38 9.60 -21.41
N VAL A 156 2.24 10.23 -21.12
CA VAL A 156 1.28 10.66 -22.14
C VAL A 156 1.87 11.76 -23.05
N LEU A 157 2.62 12.71 -22.47
CA LEU A 157 3.27 13.77 -23.24
C LEU A 157 4.28 13.22 -24.25
N VAL A 158 5.03 12.16 -23.88
CA VAL A 158 5.96 11.47 -24.78
C VAL A 158 5.18 10.65 -25.81
N THR A 159 4.23 9.84 -25.35
CA THR A 159 3.50 8.90 -26.22
C THR A 159 2.69 9.63 -27.30
N LYS A 160 2.06 10.76 -26.99
CA LYS A 160 1.23 11.49 -27.95
C LYS A 160 1.99 12.12 -29.12
N GLN A 161 3.34 12.19 -29.03
CA GLN A 161 4.20 12.72 -30.10
C GLN A 161 4.63 11.63 -31.10
N ASN A 162 4.34 10.36 -30.82
CA ASN A 162 4.70 9.27 -31.69
C ASN A 162 3.95 9.33 -33.03
N GLU A 163 4.62 8.95 -34.11
CA GLU A 163 4.10 9.02 -35.49
C GLU A 163 2.78 8.26 -35.67
N TYR A 164 2.62 7.11 -35.03
CA TYR A 164 1.38 6.31 -35.12
C TYR A 164 0.17 7.02 -34.48
N ILE A 165 0.39 7.88 -33.46
CA ILE A 165 -0.69 8.72 -32.88
C ILE A 165 -1.07 9.85 -33.85
N LEU A 166 -0.07 10.45 -34.51
CA LEU A 166 -0.29 11.49 -35.51
C LEU A 166 -1.04 10.91 -36.73
N ALA A 167 -0.66 9.71 -37.17
CA ALA A 167 -1.35 8.99 -38.22
C ALA A 167 -2.81 8.65 -37.84
N ALA A 168 -3.07 8.18 -36.63
CA ALA A 168 -4.42 7.92 -36.15
C ALA A 168 -5.29 9.19 -36.16
N LYS A 169 -4.74 10.34 -35.74
CA LYS A 169 -5.42 11.65 -35.87
C LYS A 169 -5.73 12.02 -37.31
N ALA A 170 -4.78 11.83 -38.23
CA ALA A 170 -4.95 12.12 -39.65
C ALA A 170 -6.01 11.22 -40.30
N LEU A 171 -6.18 9.98 -39.81
CA LEU A 171 -7.21 9.04 -40.23
C LEU A 171 -8.59 9.34 -39.63
N GLY A 172 -8.72 10.37 -38.77
CA GLY A 172 -10.00 10.81 -38.22
C GLY A 172 -10.46 10.07 -36.97
N PHE A 173 -9.59 9.31 -36.29
CA PHE A 173 -9.92 8.70 -35.01
C PHE A 173 -10.28 9.78 -33.97
N ASN A 174 -11.33 9.53 -33.20
CA ASN A 174 -11.73 10.47 -32.16
C ASN A 174 -10.77 10.42 -30.95
N THR A 175 -10.82 11.48 -30.13
CA THR A 175 -9.94 11.61 -28.95
C THR A 175 -10.04 10.43 -27.98
N PHE A 176 -11.25 9.93 -27.73
CA PHE A 176 -11.46 8.84 -26.79
C PHE A 176 -10.89 7.53 -27.32
N GLU A 177 -11.07 7.26 -28.61
CA GLU A 177 -10.47 6.10 -29.28
C GLU A 177 -8.93 6.14 -29.21
N ILE A 178 -8.32 7.29 -29.48
CA ILE A 178 -6.88 7.47 -29.39
C ILE A 178 -6.39 7.20 -27.96
N ILE A 179 -7.06 7.74 -26.95
CA ILE A 179 -6.68 7.54 -25.55
C ILE A 179 -6.77 6.06 -25.17
N ILE A 180 -7.90 5.41 -25.44
CA ILE A 180 -8.15 4.03 -24.97
C ILE A 180 -7.34 3.00 -25.78
N HIS A 181 -7.25 3.15 -27.10
CA HIS A 181 -6.65 2.12 -27.95
C HIS A 181 -5.16 2.36 -28.25
N HIS A 182 -4.67 3.59 -28.09
CA HIS A 182 -3.29 3.90 -28.44
C HIS A 182 -2.46 4.44 -27.28
N ILE A 183 -3.00 5.33 -26.43
CA ILE A 183 -2.20 5.92 -25.34
C ILE A 183 -2.14 4.98 -24.15
N ILE A 184 -3.28 4.60 -23.56
CA ILE A 184 -3.31 3.77 -22.35
C ILE A 184 -2.54 2.45 -22.51
N PRO A 185 -2.70 1.67 -23.61
CA PRO A 185 -1.92 0.45 -23.79
C PRO A 185 -0.42 0.66 -23.85
N ASN A 186 0.02 1.81 -24.35
CA ASN A 186 1.47 2.10 -24.46
C ASN A 186 2.10 2.56 -23.13
N ILE A 187 1.33 3.18 -22.24
CA ILE A 187 1.80 3.62 -20.94
C ILE A 187 1.53 2.59 -19.81
N ILE A 188 0.89 1.43 -20.14
CA ILE A 188 0.49 0.43 -19.14
C ILE A 188 1.69 -0.10 -18.34
N SER A 189 2.85 -0.23 -18.95
CA SER A 189 4.07 -0.67 -18.26
C SER A 189 4.48 0.31 -17.15
N ALA A 190 4.42 1.60 -17.40
CA ALA A 190 4.72 2.63 -16.40
C ALA A 190 3.67 2.64 -15.28
N ILE A 191 2.38 2.45 -15.64
CA ILE A 191 1.28 2.32 -14.66
C ILE A 191 1.50 1.10 -13.77
N LEU A 192 1.85 -0.06 -14.33
CA LEU A 192 2.09 -1.28 -13.55
C LEU A 192 3.27 -1.13 -12.58
N VAL A 193 4.39 -0.57 -13.03
CA VAL A 193 5.54 -0.29 -12.16
C VAL A 193 5.14 0.67 -11.03
N SER A 194 4.45 1.75 -11.37
CA SER A 194 3.96 2.71 -10.35
C SER A 194 2.99 2.06 -9.37
N SER A 195 2.12 1.16 -9.84
CA SER A 195 1.17 0.43 -8.98
C SER A 195 1.86 -0.42 -7.92
N THR A 196 2.93 -1.14 -8.28
CA THR A 196 3.69 -1.94 -7.31
C THR A 196 4.33 -1.07 -6.23
N LEU A 197 4.92 0.07 -6.62
CA LEU A 197 5.47 1.05 -5.68
C LEU A 197 4.39 1.65 -4.77
N CYS A 198 3.20 1.94 -5.31
CA CYS A 198 2.07 2.44 -4.51
C CYS A 198 1.59 1.45 -3.45
N ILE A 199 1.58 0.13 -3.75
CA ILE A 199 1.24 -0.90 -2.76
C ILE A 199 2.23 -0.84 -1.59
N ALA A 200 3.53 -0.88 -1.90
CA ALA A 200 4.60 -0.82 -0.89
C ALA A 200 4.50 0.45 -0.03
N GLN A 201 4.32 1.61 -0.67
CA GLN A 201 4.13 2.88 0.02
C GLN A 201 2.84 2.88 0.87
N GLY A 202 1.73 2.35 0.35
CA GLY A 202 0.46 2.26 1.07
C GLY A 202 0.57 1.43 2.35
N ILE A 203 1.25 0.28 2.30
CA ILE A 203 1.52 -0.57 3.47
C ILE A 203 2.40 0.17 4.48
N LEU A 204 3.45 0.85 4.01
CA LEU A 204 4.34 1.61 4.88
C LEU A 204 3.61 2.78 5.56
N MET A 205 2.75 3.50 4.83
CA MET A 205 1.94 4.60 5.38
C MET A 205 0.90 4.10 6.37
N GLU A 206 0.21 2.97 6.08
CA GLU A 206 -0.68 2.30 7.04
C GLU A 206 0.08 1.94 8.32
N ALA A 207 1.24 1.29 8.19
CA ALA A 207 2.04 0.89 9.33
C ALA A 207 2.48 2.10 10.18
N THR A 208 2.87 3.19 9.54
CA THR A 208 3.30 4.42 10.23
C THR A 208 2.13 5.10 10.95
N LEU A 209 0.98 5.27 10.29
CA LEU A 209 -0.20 5.86 10.93
C LEU A 209 -0.74 4.99 12.07
N SER A 210 -0.74 3.67 11.88
CA SER A 210 -1.12 2.71 12.94
C SER A 210 -0.15 2.74 14.11
N PHE A 211 1.16 2.83 13.87
CA PHE A 211 2.18 2.98 14.90
C PHE A 211 1.99 4.26 15.71
N LEU A 212 1.53 5.35 15.09
CA LEU A 212 1.19 6.60 15.77
C LEU A 212 -0.17 6.56 16.50
N GLY A 213 -0.88 5.42 16.48
CA GLY A 213 -2.18 5.25 17.12
C GLY A 213 -3.37 5.81 16.33
N LEU A 214 -3.15 6.20 15.07
CA LEU A 214 -4.17 6.79 14.19
C LEU A 214 -4.61 5.83 13.07
N GLY A 215 -4.20 4.58 13.15
CA GLY A 215 -4.45 3.57 12.14
C GLY A 215 -5.67 2.70 12.43
N VAL A 216 -5.51 1.39 12.20
CA VAL A 216 -6.55 0.40 12.45
C VAL A 216 -6.80 0.23 13.94
N ASN A 217 -8.04 0.43 14.36
CA ASN A 217 -8.40 0.34 15.78
C ASN A 217 -8.41 -1.11 16.30
N PRO A 218 -7.91 -1.35 17.52
CA PRO A 218 -8.12 -2.62 18.20
C PRO A 218 -9.63 -2.96 18.28
N PRO A 219 -10.02 -4.25 18.28
CA PRO A 219 -9.17 -5.44 18.39
C PRO A 219 -8.55 -5.93 17.07
N THR A 220 -8.92 -5.34 15.93
CA THR A 220 -8.47 -5.77 14.60
C THR A 220 -6.95 -5.65 14.49
N PRO A 221 -6.24 -6.75 14.16
CA PRO A 221 -4.79 -6.68 13.99
C PRO A 221 -4.41 -6.03 12.65
N SER A 222 -3.30 -5.29 12.64
CA SER A 222 -2.52 -4.92 11.45
C SER A 222 -1.04 -5.00 11.81
N TRP A 223 -0.16 -5.11 10.81
CA TRP A 223 1.28 -5.09 11.10
C TRP A 223 1.69 -3.78 11.79
N GLY A 224 1.07 -2.66 11.38
CA GLY A 224 1.32 -1.35 11.99
C GLY A 224 0.94 -1.29 13.47
N ASN A 225 -0.27 -1.76 13.83
CA ASN A 225 -0.66 -1.70 15.23
C ASN A 225 0.08 -2.72 16.13
N MET A 226 0.59 -3.82 15.56
CA MET A 226 1.50 -4.70 16.30
C MET A 226 2.84 -4.03 16.63
N LEU A 227 3.32 -3.11 15.78
CA LEU A 227 4.53 -2.35 16.04
C LEU A 227 4.40 -1.35 17.19
N VAL A 228 3.18 -0.96 17.59
CA VAL A 228 2.94 -0.08 18.75
C VAL A 228 3.56 -0.64 20.02
N ALA A 229 3.62 -1.96 20.15
CA ALA A 229 4.28 -2.61 21.28
C ALA A 229 5.75 -2.18 21.45
N ALA A 230 6.46 -1.87 20.35
CA ALA A 230 7.85 -1.40 20.36
C ALA A 230 8.04 0.01 20.95
N GLN A 231 6.96 0.78 21.16
CA GLN A 231 7.05 2.08 21.85
C GLN A 231 7.41 1.93 23.33
N ASN A 232 7.17 0.75 23.91
CA ASN A 232 7.58 0.46 25.28
C ASN A 232 9.03 -0.03 25.29
N MET A 233 9.92 0.68 25.97
CA MET A 233 11.34 0.38 26.03
C MET A 233 11.63 -1.02 26.60
N SER A 234 10.84 -1.50 27.56
CA SER A 234 10.96 -2.86 28.10
C SER A 234 10.61 -3.93 27.06
N VAL A 235 9.58 -3.68 26.23
CA VAL A 235 9.20 -4.57 25.14
C VAL A 235 10.26 -4.56 24.05
N LEU A 236 10.72 -3.38 23.67
CA LEU A 236 11.75 -3.20 22.64
C LEU A 236 13.04 -3.98 22.98
N SER A 237 13.48 -3.93 24.23
CA SER A 237 14.74 -4.52 24.67
C SER A 237 14.66 -6.03 24.97
N HIS A 238 13.52 -6.52 25.47
CA HIS A 238 13.44 -7.87 26.04
C HIS A 238 12.38 -8.77 25.41
N LYS A 239 11.47 -8.23 24.58
CA LYS A 239 10.33 -8.98 24.02
C LYS A 239 10.28 -8.85 22.49
N TRP A 240 11.37 -9.28 21.83
CA TRP A 240 11.54 -9.19 20.37
C TRP A 240 10.40 -9.83 19.59
N TRP A 241 9.77 -10.87 20.13
CA TRP A 241 8.67 -11.62 19.49
C TRP A 241 7.40 -10.79 19.30
N MET A 242 7.22 -9.70 20.04
CA MET A 242 6.04 -8.84 19.95
C MET A 242 6.08 -7.88 18.74
N TRP A 243 7.26 -7.49 18.27
CA TRP A 243 7.39 -6.47 17.24
C TRP A 243 8.26 -6.86 16.03
N ILE A 244 9.34 -7.66 16.23
CA ILE A 244 10.23 -8.05 15.12
C ILE A 244 9.48 -8.78 13.99
N PRO A 245 8.59 -9.77 14.25
CA PRO A 245 7.91 -10.47 13.18
C PRO A 245 7.04 -9.54 12.31
N ALA A 246 6.33 -8.59 12.91
CA ALA A 246 5.54 -7.60 12.19
C ALA A 246 6.42 -6.63 11.39
N GLY A 247 7.48 -6.11 12.01
CA GLY A 247 8.45 -5.24 11.36
C GLY A 247 9.15 -5.92 10.17
N MET A 248 9.58 -7.15 10.34
CA MET A 248 10.19 -7.95 9.26
C MET A 248 9.21 -8.19 8.12
N SER A 249 7.94 -8.44 8.41
CA SER A 249 6.91 -8.63 7.37
C SER A 249 6.72 -7.37 6.53
N VAL A 250 6.66 -6.18 7.17
CA VAL A 250 6.60 -4.89 6.47
C VAL A 250 7.84 -4.66 5.63
N VAL A 251 9.04 -4.86 6.18
CA VAL A 251 10.30 -4.68 5.45
C VAL A 251 10.39 -5.63 4.25
N LEU A 252 10.05 -6.90 4.43
CA LEU A 252 10.13 -7.89 3.37
C LEU A 252 9.20 -7.55 2.20
N ILE A 253 7.96 -7.11 2.47
CA ILE A 253 7.01 -6.80 1.40
C ILE A 253 7.33 -5.46 0.71
N VAL A 254 7.92 -4.51 1.42
CA VAL A 254 8.32 -3.21 0.85
C VAL A 254 9.57 -3.31 0.00
N LEU A 255 10.52 -4.20 0.35
CA LEU A 255 11.78 -4.39 -0.37
C LEU A 255 11.71 -5.39 -1.53
N SER A 256 10.64 -6.18 -1.62
CA SER A 256 10.48 -7.20 -2.68
C SER A 256 9.81 -6.65 -3.94
#